data_183fb3d9f1edd163da1ce95b1a23c23f
#
_entry.id   183fb3d9f1edd163da1ce95b1a23c23f
#
_cell.length_a   1.000
_cell.length_b   1.000
_cell.length_c   1.000
_cell.angle_alpha   90.00
_cell.angle_beta   90.00
_cell.angle_gamma   90.00
#
_symmetry.space_group_name_H-M   'P 1'
#
loop_
_entity.id
_entity.type
_entity.pdbx_description
1 polymer ?
#
loop_
_entity_poly.entity_id
_entity_poly.type
_entity_poly.pdbx_seq_one_letter_code
_entity_poly.pdbx_strand_id
1 'polypeptide(L)'
;MSLKKYLTSLSRRRFPGRLFPADCRGSVAIYVAMFTAIGIGGGALAIDYGRVALLKSQLQSAADAAALAAVTHLDGKVQSRSRSESVARSAARNQSVLPSAASVTDLVIDQVTFYSEFSPTPVAATSDLDAKFVEVTMNAQT
;
A
#
# COMPACT_ATOMS: atom_id res chain seq x y z
N MET A 1 -23.69 86.68 2.78
CA MET A 1 -24.34 85.32 2.71
C MET A 1 -23.41 84.37 3.39
N SER A 2 -23.83 83.81 4.55
CA SER A 2 -22.94 83.36 5.64
C SER A 2 -22.48 81.92 5.49
N LEU A 3 -21.14 81.74 5.32
CA LEU A 3 -20.43 80.45 5.27
C LEU A 3 -20.56 79.59 6.54
N LYS A 4 -21.09 80.12 7.62
CA LYS A 4 -21.30 79.46 8.89
C LYS A 4 -22.37 78.34 8.83
N LYS A 5 -23.28 78.37 7.87
CA LYS A 5 -24.40 77.41 7.77
C LYS A 5 -24.02 76.10 7.12
N TYR A 6 -22.88 76.03 6.41
CA TYR A 6 -22.41 74.83 5.75
C TYR A 6 -21.51 73.92 6.60
N LEU A 7 -20.89 74.52 7.65
CA LEU A 7 -19.97 73.80 8.49
C LEU A 7 -20.63 72.92 9.61
N THR A 8 -21.92 73.28 9.92
CA THR A 8 -22.65 72.51 10.95
C THR A 8 -23.34 71.26 10.42
N SER A 9 -23.37 71.01 9.13
CA SER A 9 -24.01 69.85 8.51
C SER A 9 -23.09 68.63 8.39
N LEU A 10 -21.78 68.78 8.58
CA LEU A 10 -20.79 67.70 8.41
C LEU A 10 -20.44 66.95 9.69
N SER A 11 -20.98 67.37 10.84
CA SER A 11 -20.62 66.78 12.13
C SER A 11 -21.77 65.97 12.73
N ARG A 12 -22.14 64.87 12.14
CA ARG A 12 -22.80 63.73 12.79
C ARG A 12 -23.10 62.59 11.83
N ARG A 13 -22.13 62.15 11.08
CA ARG A 13 -22.18 60.74 10.70
C ARG A 13 -21.67 59.96 11.90
N ARG A 14 -22.57 59.70 12.85
CA ARG A 14 -22.40 58.55 13.76
C ARG A 14 -22.30 57.34 12.87
N PHE A 15 -21.08 56.83 12.69
CA PHE A 15 -20.92 55.47 12.29
C PHE A 15 -21.67 54.64 13.34
N PRO A 16 -22.75 53.91 12.99
CA PRO A 16 -23.27 52.93 13.90
C PRO A 16 -22.08 51.97 14.04
N GLY A 17 -21.44 52.02 15.23
CA GLY A 17 -20.57 50.91 15.63
C GLY A 17 -21.45 49.66 15.55
N ARG A 18 -21.35 48.98 14.45
CA ARG A 18 -21.83 47.59 14.39
C ARG A 18 -20.97 46.90 15.42
N LEU A 19 -21.47 46.85 16.63
CA LEU A 19 -21.11 45.81 17.56
C LEU A 19 -21.32 44.54 16.75
N PHE A 20 -20.22 43.94 16.27
CA PHE A 20 -20.27 42.61 15.71
C PHE A 20 -20.90 41.75 16.77
N PRO A 21 -22.11 41.21 16.58
CA PRO A 21 -22.65 40.26 17.55
C PRO A 21 -21.53 39.21 17.67
N ALA A 22 -21.18 38.86 18.89
CA ALA A 22 -20.27 37.77 19.16
C ALA A 22 -20.95 36.50 18.64
N ASP A 23 -20.83 36.29 17.31
CA ASP A 23 -21.41 35.18 16.61
C ASP A 23 -20.48 33.99 16.84
N CYS A 24 -20.80 33.22 17.90
CA CYS A 24 -20.08 32.00 18.27
C CYS A 24 -20.19 30.91 17.19
N ARG A 25 -20.94 31.14 16.12
CA ARG A 25 -21.07 30.23 14.97
C ARG A 25 -19.75 30.00 14.23
N GLY A 26 -18.79 30.95 14.31
CA GLY A 26 -17.47 30.80 13.72
C GLY A 26 -16.58 29.73 14.37
N SER A 27 -16.78 29.40 15.64
CA SER A 27 -15.93 28.43 16.34
C SER A 27 -16.11 26.99 15.80
N VAL A 28 -17.32 26.62 15.42
CA VAL A 28 -17.60 25.28 14.85
C VAL A 28 -16.90 25.08 13.51
N ALA A 29 -16.79 26.12 12.69
CA ALA A 29 -16.13 26.05 11.39
C ALA A 29 -14.64 25.66 11.51
N ILE A 30 -13.96 26.16 12.55
CA ILE A 30 -12.54 25.85 12.81
C ILE A 30 -12.39 24.37 13.17
N TYR A 31 -13.26 23.85 14.05
CA TYR A 31 -13.22 22.43 14.40
C TYR A 31 -13.54 21.53 13.20
N VAL A 32 -14.56 21.87 12.43
CA VAL A 32 -14.91 21.11 11.21
C VAL A 32 -13.74 21.12 10.22
N ALA A 33 -13.10 22.25 9.98
CA ALA A 33 -11.95 22.34 9.09
C ALA A 33 -10.78 21.46 9.57
N MET A 34 -10.49 21.49 10.87
CA MET A 34 -9.41 20.71 11.47
C MET A 34 -9.70 19.19 11.40
N PHE A 35 -10.92 18.78 11.77
CA PHE A 35 -11.31 17.37 11.68
C PHE A 35 -11.38 16.86 10.23
N THR A 36 -11.79 17.71 9.29
CA THR A 36 -11.78 17.36 7.87
C THR A 36 -10.36 17.15 7.35
N ALA A 37 -9.42 18.02 7.70
CA ALA A 37 -8.02 17.88 7.30
C ALA A 37 -7.40 16.60 7.87
N ILE A 38 -7.64 16.30 9.16
CA ILE A 38 -7.19 15.06 9.81
C ILE A 38 -7.85 13.84 9.16
N GLY A 39 -9.15 13.91 8.89
CA GLY A 39 -9.90 12.82 8.26
C GLY A 39 -9.41 12.48 6.85
N ILE A 40 -9.15 13.50 6.03
CA ILE A 40 -8.60 13.32 4.68
C ILE A 40 -7.18 12.74 4.75
N GLY A 41 -6.31 13.30 5.60
CA GLY A 41 -4.95 12.82 5.78
C GLY A 41 -4.90 11.38 6.30
N GLY A 42 -5.69 11.07 7.32
CA GLY A 42 -5.81 9.71 7.86
C GLY A 42 -6.40 8.72 6.86
N GLY A 43 -7.39 9.14 6.08
CA GLY A 43 -7.98 8.34 5.02
C GLY A 43 -6.99 7.99 3.91
N ALA A 44 -6.18 8.96 3.47
CA ALA A 44 -5.14 8.72 2.47
C ALA A 44 -4.10 7.69 2.95
N LEU A 45 -3.62 7.84 4.20
CA LEU A 45 -2.68 6.89 4.79
C LEU A 45 -3.29 5.48 4.93
N ALA A 46 -4.57 5.39 5.29
CA ALA A 46 -5.25 4.10 5.40
C ALA A 46 -5.34 3.37 4.04
N ILE A 47 -5.60 4.13 2.96
CA ILE A 47 -5.65 3.57 1.59
C ILE A 47 -4.26 3.08 1.17
N ASP A 48 -3.21 3.88 1.40
CA ASP A 48 -1.84 3.50 1.04
C ASP A 48 -1.37 2.26 1.81
N TYR A 49 -1.65 2.21 3.11
CA TYR A 49 -1.35 1.04 3.92
C TYR A 49 -2.14 -0.19 3.46
N GLY A 50 -3.41 -0.01 3.13
CA GLY A 50 -4.25 -1.08 2.58
C GLY A 50 -3.71 -1.67 1.28
N ARG A 51 -3.17 -0.83 0.39
CA ARG A 51 -2.53 -1.28 -0.86
C ARG A 51 -1.28 -2.12 -0.60
N VAL A 52 -0.42 -1.68 0.31
CA VAL A 52 0.79 -2.43 0.71
C VAL A 52 0.43 -3.77 1.34
N ALA A 53 -0.56 -3.81 2.23
CA ALA A 53 -1.03 -5.03 2.85
C ALA A 53 -1.62 -6.02 1.82
N LEU A 54 -2.38 -5.50 0.86
CA LEU A 54 -2.93 -6.31 -0.24
C LEU A 54 -1.82 -6.90 -1.12
N LEU A 55 -0.84 -6.08 -1.52
CA LEU A 55 0.29 -6.55 -2.31
C LEU A 55 1.09 -7.65 -1.59
N LYS A 56 1.35 -7.45 -0.29
CA LYS A 56 2.02 -8.47 0.53
C LYS A 56 1.23 -9.79 0.57
N SER A 57 -0.09 -9.72 0.71
CA SER A 57 -0.96 -10.90 0.68
C SER A 57 -0.94 -11.60 -0.67
N GLN A 58 -0.92 -10.85 -1.77
CA GLN A 58 -0.83 -11.40 -3.12
C GLN A 58 0.52 -12.08 -3.37
N LEU A 59 1.63 -11.43 -2.98
CA LEU A 59 2.97 -12.01 -3.06
C LEU A 59 3.05 -13.33 -2.28
N GLN A 60 2.53 -13.35 -1.05
CA GLN A 60 2.51 -14.56 -0.23
C GLN A 60 1.69 -15.67 -0.90
N SER A 61 0.49 -15.36 -1.37
CA SER A 61 -0.37 -16.35 -2.05
C SER A 61 0.28 -16.88 -3.33
N ALA A 62 0.95 -16.02 -4.10
CA ALA A 62 1.65 -16.44 -5.31
C ALA A 62 2.88 -17.30 -4.99
N ALA A 63 3.64 -16.97 -3.94
CA ALA A 63 4.77 -17.75 -3.48
C ALA A 63 4.33 -19.14 -3.00
N ASP A 64 3.25 -19.21 -2.23
CA ASP A 64 2.69 -20.48 -1.73
C ASP A 64 2.21 -21.36 -2.90
N ALA A 65 1.52 -20.76 -3.88
CA ALA A 65 1.07 -21.48 -5.07
C ALA A 65 2.26 -21.98 -5.92
N ALA A 66 3.29 -21.18 -6.10
CA ALA A 66 4.50 -21.55 -6.82
C ALA A 66 5.27 -22.67 -6.08
N ALA A 67 5.41 -22.56 -4.77
CA ALA A 67 6.06 -23.58 -3.94
C ALA A 67 5.29 -24.90 -3.98
N LEU A 68 3.96 -24.86 -3.85
CA LEU A 68 3.12 -26.05 -3.94
C LEU A 68 3.21 -26.71 -5.31
N ALA A 69 3.21 -25.93 -6.39
CA ALA A 69 3.39 -26.44 -7.73
C ALA A 69 4.77 -27.07 -7.93
N ALA A 70 5.83 -26.45 -7.39
CA ALA A 70 7.18 -26.96 -7.44
C ALA A 70 7.34 -28.34 -6.76
N VAL A 71 6.78 -28.48 -5.57
CA VAL A 71 6.88 -29.72 -4.78
C VAL A 71 6.31 -30.91 -5.52
N THR A 72 5.27 -30.75 -6.34
CA THR A 72 4.67 -31.88 -7.09
C THR A 72 5.64 -32.50 -8.11
N HIS A 73 6.68 -31.77 -8.50
CA HIS A 73 7.71 -32.24 -9.44
C HIS A 73 9.05 -32.61 -8.78
N LEU A 74 9.13 -32.52 -7.45
CA LEU A 74 10.30 -32.85 -6.66
C LEU A 74 10.29 -34.36 -6.31
N ASP A 75 10.39 -35.20 -7.36
CA ASP A 75 10.23 -36.63 -7.31
C ASP A 75 11.53 -37.42 -7.07
N GLY A 76 12.63 -36.74 -6.76
CA GLY A 76 13.94 -37.36 -6.55
C GLY A 76 14.58 -37.96 -7.81
N LYS A 77 14.06 -37.70 -9.00
CA LYS A 77 14.64 -38.13 -10.25
C LYS A 77 15.59 -37.08 -10.85
N VAL A 78 16.35 -37.50 -11.83
CA VAL A 78 17.24 -36.60 -12.58
C VAL A 78 16.45 -35.39 -13.12
N GLN A 79 17.01 -34.20 -12.94
CA GLN A 79 16.41 -32.92 -13.31
C GLN A 79 15.14 -32.55 -12.52
N SER A 80 14.88 -33.18 -11.35
CA SER A 80 13.71 -32.83 -10.54
C SER A 80 13.70 -31.37 -10.11
N ARG A 81 14.85 -30.80 -9.71
CA ARG A 81 14.99 -29.39 -9.34
C ARG A 81 14.69 -28.45 -10.52
N SER A 82 15.23 -28.75 -11.70
CA SER A 82 15.00 -27.93 -12.90
C SER A 82 13.52 -27.95 -13.34
N ARG A 83 12.88 -29.12 -13.28
CA ARG A 83 11.44 -29.22 -13.55
C ARG A 83 10.62 -28.46 -12.52
N SER A 84 10.91 -28.65 -11.24
CA SER A 84 10.25 -27.95 -10.13
C SER A 84 10.37 -26.43 -10.26
N GLU A 85 11.56 -25.92 -10.59
CA GLU A 85 11.77 -24.49 -10.81
C GLU A 85 10.97 -23.97 -12.02
N SER A 86 10.95 -24.69 -13.13
CA SER A 86 10.19 -24.27 -14.32
C SER A 86 8.69 -24.20 -14.06
N VAL A 87 8.17 -25.15 -13.27
CA VAL A 87 6.75 -25.18 -12.87
C VAL A 87 6.45 -24.07 -11.87
N ALA A 88 7.33 -23.81 -10.87
CA ALA A 88 7.19 -22.69 -9.96
C ALA A 88 7.08 -21.37 -10.72
N ARG A 89 7.98 -21.13 -11.68
CA ARG A 89 7.98 -19.92 -12.51
C ARG A 89 6.73 -19.81 -13.38
N SER A 90 6.21 -20.91 -13.91
CA SER A 90 4.96 -20.88 -14.69
C SER A 90 3.74 -20.63 -13.80
N ALA A 91 3.70 -21.22 -12.61
CA ALA A 91 2.62 -20.99 -11.63
C ALA A 91 2.58 -19.54 -11.16
N ALA A 92 3.75 -18.93 -10.89
CA ALA A 92 3.85 -17.52 -10.52
C ALA A 92 3.33 -16.59 -11.62
N ARG A 93 3.67 -16.84 -12.88
CA ARG A 93 3.20 -16.03 -14.03
C ARG A 93 1.70 -16.11 -14.25
N ASN A 94 1.07 -17.18 -13.84
CA ASN A 94 -0.38 -17.36 -13.95
C ASN A 94 -1.17 -16.66 -12.83
N GLN A 95 -0.48 -16.13 -11.82
CA GLN A 95 -1.12 -15.31 -10.79
C GLN A 95 -1.31 -13.89 -11.31
N SER A 96 -2.56 -13.48 -11.43
CA SER A 96 -2.89 -12.11 -11.83
C SER A 96 -2.68 -11.14 -10.66
N VAL A 97 -1.92 -10.10 -10.91
CA VAL A 97 -1.85 -8.96 -9.99
C VAL A 97 -3.14 -8.14 -10.12
N LEU A 98 -3.82 -7.86 -9.02
CA LEU A 98 -4.97 -6.96 -9.06
C LEU A 98 -4.52 -5.55 -9.46
N PRO A 99 -5.19 -4.91 -10.44
CA PRO A 99 -4.78 -3.61 -10.98
C PRO A 99 -4.79 -2.45 -9.97
N SER A 100 -5.17 -2.70 -8.71
CA SER A 100 -5.20 -1.69 -7.67
C SER A 100 -3.82 -1.28 -7.14
N ALA A 101 -2.78 -2.05 -7.44
CA ALA A 101 -1.39 -1.67 -7.18
C ALA A 101 -0.84 -0.97 -8.43
N ALA A 102 -1.15 0.32 -8.60
CA ALA A 102 -0.90 1.10 -9.82
C ALA A 102 0.58 1.21 -10.26
N SER A 103 1.51 0.64 -9.51
CA SER A 103 2.94 0.66 -9.81
C SER A 103 3.57 -0.72 -9.95
N VAL A 104 2.84 -1.81 -9.70
CA VAL A 104 3.38 -3.17 -9.84
C VAL A 104 2.95 -3.74 -11.18
N THR A 105 3.93 -4.02 -12.02
CA THR A 105 3.71 -4.51 -13.38
C THR A 105 3.71 -6.04 -13.43
N ASP A 106 4.51 -6.71 -12.60
CA ASP A 106 4.61 -8.17 -12.61
C ASP A 106 5.08 -8.74 -11.27
N LEU A 107 4.68 -9.99 -11.00
CA LEU A 107 5.20 -10.79 -9.89
C LEU A 107 6.30 -11.70 -10.41
N VAL A 108 7.51 -11.50 -9.93
CA VAL A 108 8.68 -12.25 -10.39
C VAL A 108 9.23 -13.10 -9.27
N ILE A 109 9.55 -14.36 -9.58
CA ILE A 109 10.34 -15.21 -8.69
C ILE A 109 11.78 -14.70 -8.69
N ASP A 110 12.23 -14.25 -7.54
CA ASP A 110 13.61 -13.83 -7.32
C ASP A 110 14.52 -15.05 -7.18
N GLN A 111 14.16 -15.96 -6.31
CA GLN A 111 14.96 -17.15 -6.04
C GLN A 111 14.09 -18.36 -5.76
N VAL A 112 14.54 -19.54 -6.24
CA VAL A 112 14.04 -20.87 -5.84
C VAL A 112 15.20 -21.62 -5.22
N THR A 113 15.06 -21.97 -3.95
CA THR A 113 16.11 -22.71 -3.21
C THR A 113 15.59 -24.08 -2.81
N PHE A 114 16.43 -25.09 -2.94
CA PHE A 114 16.09 -26.47 -2.59
C PHE A 114 16.91 -26.91 -1.38
N TYR A 115 16.26 -27.62 -0.46
CA TYR A 115 16.88 -28.12 0.75
C TYR A 115 16.71 -29.63 0.87
N SER A 116 17.72 -30.28 1.41
CA SER A 116 17.68 -31.70 1.80
C SER A 116 17.08 -31.89 3.17
N GLU A 117 17.29 -30.93 4.07
CA GLU A 117 16.79 -30.92 5.42
C GLU A 117 16.43 -29.48 5.81
N PHE A 118 15.36 -29.31 6.60
CA PHE A 118 14.87 -27.97 6.95
C PHE A 118 14.97 -27.65 8.44
N SER A 119 14.98 -28.68 9.30
CA SER A 119 15.04 -28.49 10.76
C SER A 119 16.16 -29.36 11.37
N PRO A 120 16.91 -28.84 12.37
CA PRO A 120 16.83 -27.52 13.01
C PRO A 120 17.47 -26.38 12.18
N THR A 121 18.32 -26.71 11.21
CA THR A 121 18.98 -25.75 10.35
C THR A 121 18.79 -26.14 8.89
N PRO A 122 18.37 -25.24 8.01
CA PRO A 122 18.21 -25.55 6.59
C PRO A 122 19.55 -25.97 5.95
N VAL A 123 19.58 -27.13 5.30
CA VAL A 123 20.73 -27.64 4.57
C VAL A 123 20.39 -27.65 3.09
N ALA A 124 21.14 -26.90 2.29
CA ALA A 124 20.91 -26.82 0.85
C ALA A 124 21.11 -28.19 0.17
N ALA A 125 20.21 -28.55 -0.74
CA ALA A 125 20.32 -29.77 -1.50
C ALA A 125 21.46 -29.67 -2.52
N THR A 126 22.36 -30.64 -2.50
CA THR A 126 23.52 -30.71 -3.42
C THR A 126 23.19 -31.44 -4.72
N SER A 127 22.19 -32.33 -4.69
CA SER A 127 21.76 -33.11 -5.85
C SER A 127 20.24 -33.11 -6.02
N ASP A 128 19.76 -33.62 -7.16
CA ASP A 128 18.33 -33.78 -7.41
C ASP A 128 17.68 -34.86 -6.53
N LEU A 129 18.47 -35.84 -6.09
CA LEU A 129 18.02 -36.94 -5.23
C LEU A 129 17.82 -36.50 -3.78
N ASP A 130 18.58 -35.48 -3.34
CA ASP A 130 18.55 -35.00 -1.96
C ASP A 130 17.52 -33.91 -1.73
N ALA A 131 17.01 -33.29 -2.79
CA ALA A 131 16.08 -32.19 -2.71
C ALA A 131 14.70 -32.67 -2.24
N LYS A 132 14.32 -32.28 -1.01
CA LYS A 132 13.04 -32.64 -0.36
C LYS A 132 12.14 -31.46 -0.08
N PHE A 133 12.73 -30.27 0.06
CA PHE A 133 12.02 -29.05 0.38
C PHE A 133 12.37 -27.99 -0.66
N VAL A 134 11.41 -27.09 -0.90
CA VAL A 134 11.59 -25.94 -1.80
C VAL A 134 11.16 -24.67 -1.10
N GLU A 135 11.96 -23.63 -1.25
CA GLU A 135 11.65 -22.27 -0.83
C GLU A 135 11.57 -21.40 -2.06
N VAL A 136 10.50 -20.63 -2.16
CA VAL A 136 10.28 -19.69 -3.27
C VAL A 136 10.22 -18.28 -2.71
N THR A 137 11.15 -17.44 -3.14
CA THR A 137 11.16 -16.02 -2.83
C THR A 137 10.65 -15.23 -4.02
N MET A 138 9.69 -14.35 -3.77
CA MET A 138 9.09 -13.53 -4.82
C MET A 138 9.30 -12.05 -4.56
N ASN A 139 9.39 -11.30 -5.64
CA ASN A 139 9.49 -9.85 -5.64
C ASN A 139 8.43 -9.23 -6.57
N ALA A 140 8.03 -8.01 -6.25
CA ALA A 140 7.17 -7.20 -7.09
C ALA A 140 8.01 -6.21 -7.88
N GLN A 141 7.93 -6.23 -9.21
CA GLN A 141 8.59 -5.25 -10.07
C GLN A 141 7.65 -4.08 -10.37
N THR A 142 8.19 -2.87 -10.27
CA THR A 142 7.52 -1.61 -10.57
C THR A 142 7.93 -1.09 -11.93
#